data_11ef8b3573d9e3bc4a65a5ad3c4f9c42
#
_entry.id   11ef8b3573d9e3bc4a65a5ad3c4f9c42
#
_cell.length_a   1.000
_cell.length_b   1.000
_cell.length_c   1.000
_cell.angle_alpha   90.00
_cell.angle_beta   90.00
_cell.angle_gamma   90.00
#
_symmetry.space_group_name_H-M   'P 1'
#
loop_
_entity.id
_entity.type
_entity.pdbx_description
1 polymer ?
#
loop_
_entity_poly.entity_id
_entity_poly.type
_entity_poly.pdbx_seq_one_letter_code
_entity_poly.pdbx_strand_id
1 'polypeptide(L)'
;MSTNSKQNRDPQAPENTPRVDASQIQAGELPLEEGRRRTASASRGSTSGTTQTSGDDGQAPSPTGGGTPAKAAVNGHNHIGLPRDTYKGAPTTLCAGCGHNAITNHIIRAFYEYGVEPYQLAKMSGIGCSSKAPAYFVSQSHGFNSVHGRMPSVATGAKMADGDLVVVGVSGDGDTASIGLGQYCHMIRRNLDMVYICENNGVYGLTKGQFSATADIGSRLKGGKPNEFEMIDICGLAVELGCSFVARSFSGDGKQVVPLIKAALAHQGTAVLDIISPCVTFNDHEGSTKSYKYVKEHDIALQDLDFIPYFESIEADYPEGTTTEVELHDGSKIVLRKLGEGDHDPRSRIDALRVIHEARAKREVLTGLLYINPEMRDLNTRESLPAKPLRDYTEDELRPSRDAFEALMMEYA
;
A
#
# COMPACT_ATOMS: atom_id res chain seq x y z
N MET A 1 -33.58 44.00 21.79
CA MET A 1 -33.67 42.53 21.67
C MET A 1 -32.34 42.07 21.14
N SER A 2 -31.52 41.54 22.04
CA SER A 2 -30.09 41.25 21.82
C SER A 2 -29.94 39.79 21.43
N THR A 3 -29.40 39.52 20.26
CA THR A 3 -29.06 38.16 19.78
C THR A 3 -27.59 37.90 20.08
N ASN A 4 -27.37 36.98 20.99
CA ASN A 4 -26.06 36.53 21.44
C ASN A 4 -25.58 35.42 20.49
N SER A 5 -24.65 35.69 19.58
CA SER A 5 -23.98 34.70 18.76
C SER A 5 -22.78 34.11 19.52
N LYS A 6 -22.93 32.87 20.00
CA LYS A 6 -21.80 32.11 20.52
C LYS A 6 -20.93 31.64 19.35
N GLN A 7 -19.74 32.21 19.22
CA GLN A 7 -18.68 31.69 18.37
C GLN A 7 -18.16 30.35 18.92
N ASN A 8 -18.41 29.28 18.17
CA ASN A 8 -17.73 28.02 18.36
C ASN A 8 -16.25 28.20 17.95
N ARG A 9 -15.33 28.09 18.89
CA ARG A 9 -13.90 27.99 18.59
C ARG A 9 -13.61 26.52 18.30
N ASP A 10 -13.16 26.25 17.07
CA ASP A 10 -12.56 24.97 16.69
C ASP A 10 -11.32 24.69 17.57
N PRO A 11 -11.14 23.45 18.07
CA PRO A 11 -9.93 23.07 18.76
C PRO A 11 -8.76 23.08 17.77
N GLN A 12 -7.73 23.89 18.05
CA GLN A 12 -6.49 23.92 17.28
C GLN A 12 -5.82 22.55 17.30
N ALA A 13 -5.50 22.05 16.11
CA ALA A 13 -4.69 20.85 15.92
C ALA A 13 -3.27 21.03 16.49
N PRO A 14 -2.62 19.99 17.02
CA PRO A 14 -1.26 20.10 17.56
C PRO A 14 -0.27 20.44 16.44
N GLU A 15 0.58 21.44 16.68
CA GLU A 15 1.50 22.10 15.74
C GLU A 15 2.73 21.29 15.31
N ASN A 16 2.80 19.96 15.49
CA ASN A 16 3.98 19.15 15.14
C ASN A 16 3.61 17.86 14.40
N THR A 17 3.15 18.00 13.16
CA THR A 17 3.12 16.86 12.23
C THR A 17 4.25 17.03 11.21
N PRO A 18 5.22 16.10 11.09
CA PRO A 18 6.25 16.19 10.06
C PRO A 18 5.58 16.13 8.68
N ARG A 19 5.88 17.13 7.85
CA ARG A 19 5.37 17.21 6.48
C ARG A 19 6.28 16.39 5.57
N VAL A 20 5.73 15.40 4.89
CA VAL A 20 6.43 14.65 3.85
C VAL A 20 6.43 15.51 2.57
N ASP A 21 7.60 15.78 2.02
CA ASP A 21 7.73 16.51 0.75
C ASP A 21 7.55 15.54 -0.43
N ALA A 22 6.63 15.87 -1.34
CA ALA A 22 6.32 15.05 -2.50
C ALA A 22 7.50 14.86 -3.45
N SER A 23 8.40 15.87 -3.55
CA SER A 23 9.61 15.80 -4.38
C SER A 23 10.62 14.78 -3.85
N GLN A 24 10.70 14.62 -2.53
CA GLN A 24 11.59 13.66 -1.89
C GLN A 24 11.11 12.20 -2.05
N ILE A 25 9.81 12.00 -2.20
CA ILE A 25 9.25 10.67 -2.48
C ILE A 25 9.65 10.20 -3.87
N GLN A 26 9.62 11.07 -4.89
CA GLN A 26 10.01 10.75 -6.27
C GLN A 26 11.52 10.52 -6.39
N ALA A 27 12.34 11.31 -5.71
CA ALA A 27 13.80 11.17 -5.72
C ALA A 27 14.33 10.00 -4.85
N GLY A 28 13.46 9.23 -4.19
CA GLY A 28 13.86 8.15 -3.28
C GLY A 28 14.48 8.62 -1.96
N GLU A 29 14.54 9.93 -1.73
CA GLU A 29 15.03 10.55 -0.50
C GLU A 29 13.85 10.91 0.42
N LEU A 30 13.50 10.01 1.32
CA LEU A 30 12.55 10.32 2.39
C LEU A 30 13.32 10.89 3.59
N PRO A 31 12.94 12.06 4.13
CA PRO A 31 13.43 12.50 5.42
C PRO A 31 12.86 11.53 6.48
N LEU A 32 13.73 10.69 7.04
CA LEU A 32 13.44 9.95 8.25
C LEU A 32 13.55 10.90 9.46
N GLU A 33 12.77 11.97 9.47
CA GLU A 33 12.56 12.71 10.69
C GLU A 33 11.44 12.04 11.48
N GLU A 34 11.71 11.86 12.75
CA GLU A 34 10.90 11.31 13.83
C GLU A 34 9.37 11.43 13.65
N GLY A 35 8.85 10.80 12.60
CA GLY A 35 7.44 10.55 12.45
C GLY A 35 7.04 9.49 13.45
N ARG A 36 6.32 9.90 14.47
CA ARG A 36 5.62 9.11 15.48
C ARG A 36 6.29 7.76 15.78
N ARG A 37 7.18 7.74 16.76
CA ARG A 37 7.43 6.51 17.53
C ARG A 37 6.07 6.09 18.07
N ARG A 38 5.47 5.08 17.50
CA ARG A 38 4.41 4.30 18.13
C ARG A 38 5.09 3.53 19.26
N THR A 39 5.34 4.22 20.38
CA THR A 39 5.94 3.62 21.55
C THR A 39 4.87 2.79 22.24
N ALA A 40 4.97 1.47 22.11
CA ALA A 40 4.29 0.58 23.01
C ALA A 40 4.88 0.80 24.41
N SER A 41 4.13 1.41 25.30
CA SER A 41 4.40 1.49 26.73
C SER A 41 4.24 0.08 27.31
N ALA A 42 5.30 -0.71 27.31
CA ALA A 42 5.33 -1.95 28.06
C ALA A 42 5.65 -1.62 29.53
N SER A 43 4.63 -1.38 30.34
CA SER A 43 4.73 -1.41 31.80
C SER A 43 4.82 -2.87 32.27
N ARG A 44 6.02 -3.42 32.35
CA ARG A 44 6.29 -4.56 33.23
C ARG A 44 6.95 -4.02 34.49
N GLY A 45 6.20 -4.05 35.58
CA GLY A 45 6.72 -3.80 36.92
C GLY A 45 7.74 -4.87 37.30
N SER A 46 8.85 -4.44 37.87
CA SER A 46 9.58 -5.21 38.87
C SER A 46 10.35 -4.26 39.79
N THR A 47 10.19 -4.55 40.99
CA THR A 47 10.64 -4.07 42.30
C THR A 47 12.11 -3.62 42.43
N SER A 48 12.25 -2.52 43.19
CA SER A 48 13.23 -2.18 44.23
C SER A 48 14.73 -2.14 43.93
N GLY A 49 15.30 -0.97 44.21
CA GLY A 49 16.73 -0.79 44.43
C GLY A 49 17.13 0.69 44.51
N THR A 50 17.14 1.19 45.74
CA THR A 50 17.58 2.52 46.16
C THR A 50 19.04 2.77 45.85
N THR A 51 19.42 3.94 45.29
CA THR A 51 20.51 4.78 45.90
C THR A 51 20.58 6.17 45.21
N GLN A 52 20.83 7.17 46.05
CA GLN A 52 21.01 8.61 45.79
C GLN A 52 22.32 8.89 45.01
N THR A 53 22.45 9.95 44.22
CA THR A 53 22.89 11.32 44.62
C THR A 53 23.20 12.21 43.42
N SER A 54 22.88 13.48 43.65
CA SER A 54 23.56 14.73 43.25
C SER A 54 23.47 15.22 41.79
N GLY A 55 22.97 16.43 41.71
CA GLY A 55 22.75 17.32 40.63
C GLY A 55 23.98 17.81 39.85
N ASP A 56 23.69 18.35 38.68
CA ASP A 56 24.36 19.55 38.22
C ASP A 56 23.51 20.25 37.14
N ASP A 57 23.50 21.57 37.19
CA ASP A 57 22.81 22.49 36.29
C ASP A 57 23.60 22.61 34.98
N GLY A 58 22.90 22.66 33.82
CA GLY A 58 23.60 22.91 32.57
C GLY A 58 22.71 23.06 31.35
N GLN A 59 22.22 24.27 31.15
CA GLN A 59 22.07 25.00 29.87
C GLN A 59 21.75 24.19 28.56
N ALA A 60 20.58 24.48 27.99
CA ALA A 60 20.13 24.00 26.68
C ALA A 60 20.97 24.62 25.54
N PRO A 61 21.37 23.88 24.52
CA PRO A 61 21.85 24.41 23.26
C PRO A 61 20.72 24.52 22.21
N SER A 62 20.79 25.61 21.45
CA SER A 62 19.93 25.97 20.33
C SER A 62 20.00 24.97 19.16
N PRO A 63 18.96 24.84 18.34
CA PRO A 63 18.93 23.88 17.23
C PRO A 63 19.66 24.45 16.00
N THR A 64 20.77 23.85 15.65
CA THR A 64 21.37 23.99 14.31
C THR A 64 20.96 22.79 13.48
N GLY A 65 20.27 23.07 12.37
CA GLY A 65 19.82 22.06 11.42
C GLY A 65 20.98 21.35 10.73
N GLY A 66 20.83 20.03 10.58
CA GLY A 66 21.70 19.17 9.81
C GLY A 66 21.07 17.79 9.75
N GLY A 67 20.32 17.49 8.68
CA GLY A 67 19.73 16.19 8.45
C GLY A 67 20.81 15.12 8.42
N THR A 68 20.72 14.16 9.33
CA THR A 68 21.63 12.99 9.37
C THR A 68 21.02 11.93 8.46
N PRO A 69 21.76 11.38 7.48
CA PRO A 69 21.28 10.27 6.66
C PRO A 69 20.98 9.06 7.53
N ALA A 70 19.93 8.32 7.16
CA ALA A 70 19.52 7.11 7.85
C ALA A 70 20.74 6.22 8.16
N LYS A 71 20.95 5.86 9.42
CA LYS A 71 22.05 4.97 9.82
C LYS A 71 21.97 3.69 9.01
N ALA A 72 23.00 3.44 8.22
CA ALA A 72 23.17 2.19 7.48
C ALA A 72 23.07 0.99 8.44
N ALA A 73 22.47 -0.10 7.93
CA ALA A 73 22.36 -1.35 8.69
C ALA A 73 23.73 -1.75 9.25
N VAL A 74 23.86 -1.79 10.57
CA VAL A 74 25.07 -2.22 11.24
C VAL A 74 24.93 -3.71 11.52
N ASN A 75 25.85 -4.51 11.00
CA ASN A 75 25.89 -5.97 11.19
C ASN A 75 24.63 -6.74 10.70
N GLY A 76 24.00 -6.32 9.58
CA GLY A 76 22.86 -7.05 9.01
C GLY A 76 21.53 -6.84 9.73
N HIS A 77 21.44 -5.88 10.66
CA HIS A 77 20.23 -5.49 11.37
C HIS A 77 19.74 -4.12 10.89
N ASN A 78 18.44 -3.91 10.87
CA ASN A 78 17.86 -2.59 10.57
C ASN A 78 17.98 -1.63 11.78
N HIS A 79 17.48 -0.40 11.63
CA HIS A 79 17.58 0.65 12.65
C HIS A 79 16.82 0.35 13.96
N ILE A 80 15.84 -0.59 13.95
CA ILE A 80 15.15 -1.07 15.16
C ILE A 80 15.79 -2.36 15.71
N GLY A 81 16.93 -2.79 15.17
CA GLY A 81 17.71 -3.94 15.68
C GLY A 81 17.24 -5.31 15.19
N LEU A 82 16.37 -5.39 14.19
CA LEU A 82 15.87 -6.66 13.68
C LEU A 82 16.63 -7.12 12.42
N PRO A 83 16.98 -8.42 12.31
CA PRO A 83 17.61 -8.98 11.11
C PRO A 83 16.59 -9.10 9.97
N ARG A 84 17.07 -9.08 8.73
CA ARG A 84 16.22 -9.18 7.53
C ARG A 84 15.34 -10.43 7.52
N ASP A 85 15.82 -11.53 8.10
CA ASP A 85 15.09 -12.80 8.14
C ASP A 85 13.80 -12.72 8.97
N THR A 86 13.68 -11.80 9.91
CA THR A 86 12.44 -11.52 10.66
C THR A 86 11.30 -11.10 9.73
N TYR A 87 11.62 -10.48 8.60
CA TYR A 87 10.64 -10.00 7.64
C TYR A 87 10.24 -11.04 6.57
N LYS A 88 10.83 -12.22 6.58
CA LYS A 88 10.45 -13.34 5.72
C LYS A 88 9.23 -14.07 6.28
N GLY A 89 8.50 -14.71 5.41
CA GLY A 89 7.36 -15.59 5.72
C GLY A 89 7.62 -17.01 5.26
N ALA A 90 6.54 -17.74 5.01
CA ALA A 90 6.58 -19.08 4.44
C ALA A 90 7.17 -19.06 3.01
N PRO A 91 7.73 -20.19 2.53
CA PRO A 91 8.11 -20.33 1.13
C PRO A 91 6.91 -20.09 0.21
N THR A 92 7.14 -19.39 -0.89
CA THR A 92 6.08 -19.07 -1.85
C THR A 92 5.56 -20.32 -2.56
N THR A 93 4.26 -20.36 -2.82
CA THR A 93 3.59 -21.36 -3.66
C THR A 93 3.04 -20.75 -4.95
N LEU A 94 3.45 -19.52 -5.27
CA LEU A 94 3.15 -18.88 -6.55
C LEU A 94 4.00 -19.47 -7.67
N CYS A 95 3.60 -19.24 -8.91
CA CYS A 95 4.35 -19.68 -10.08
C CYS A 95 5.75 -19.05 -10.10
N ALA A 96 6.73 -19.78 -10.60
CA ALA A 96 8.06 -19.22 -10.87
C ALA A 96 7.96 -18.10 -11.92
N GLY A 97 8.68 -16.99 -11.73
CA GLY A 97 8.61 -15.83 -12.60
C GLY A 97 7.39 -14.93 -12.42
N CYS A 98 6.42 -15.31 -11.58
CA CYS A 98 5.23 -14.49 -11.30
C CYS A 98 5.60 -13.15 -10.67
N GLY A 99 5.06 -12.05 -11.20
CA GLY A 99 5.30 -10.70 -10.66
C GLY A 99 4.93 -10.53 -9.20
N HIS A 100 3.96 -11.28 -8.68
CA HIS A 100 3.60 -11.27 -7.25
C HIS A 100 4.76 -11.72 -6.34
N ASN A 101 5.66 -12.61 -6.82
CA ASN A 101 6.87 -12.98 -6.07
C ASN A 101 7.84 -11.79 -5.96
N ALA A 102 8.01 -11.03 -7.04
CA ALA A 102 8.84 -9.82 -7.02
C ALA A 102 8.27 -8.79 -6.03
N ILE A 103 6.96 -8.54 -6.08
CA ILE A 103 6.27 -7.61 -5.15
C ILE A 103 6.46 -8.07 -3.71
N THR A 104 6.30 -9.37 -3.41
CA THR A 104 6.53 -9.91 -2.06
C THR A 104 7.95 -9.60 -1.57
N ASN A 105 8.98 -9.77 -2.42
CA ASN A 105 10.36 -9.45 -2.07
C ASN A 105 10.58 -7.95 -1.85
N HIS A 106 9.88 -7.10 -2.60
CA HIS A 106 9.92 -5.64 -2.41
C HIS A 106 9.24 -5.23 -1.11
N ILE A 107 8.12 -5.87 -0.72
CA ILE A 107 7.47 -5.66 0.58
C ILE A 107 8.43 -6.02 1.71
N ILE A 108 9.07 -7.21 1.66
CA ILE A 108 10.06 -7.63 2.66
C ILE A 108 11.17 -6.61 2.79
N ARG A 109 11.71 -6.13 1.65
CA ARG A 109 12.77 -5.12 1.64
C ARG A 109 12.30 -3.79 2.22
N ALA A 110 11.15 -3.29 1.79
CA ALA A 110 10.59 -2.03 2.26
C ALA A 110 10.32 -2.07 3.77
N PHE A 111 9.74 -3.16 4.29
CA PHE A 111 9.45 -3.32 5.71
C PHE A 111 10.71 -3.41 6.57
N TYR A 112 11.74 -4.11 6.07
CA TYR A 112 13.04 -4.17 6.72
C TYR A 112 13.71 -2.78 6.77
N GLU A 113 13.75 -2.07 5.65
CA GLU A 113 14.35 -0.73 5.55
C GLU A 113 13.57 0.32 6.35
N TYR A 114 12.24 0.23 6.38
CA TYR A 114 11.38 1.12 7.16
C TYR A 114 11.39 0.80 8.65
N GLY A 115 11.72 -0.44 9.03
CA GLY A 115 11.69 -0.89 10.43
C GLY A 115 10.27 -1.11 10.95
N VAL A 116 9.43 -1.82 10.18
CA VAL A 116 8.10 -2.21 10.65
C VAL A 116 8.24 -3.20 11.82
N GLU A 117 7.61 -2.89 12.96
CA GLU A 117 7.58 -3.79 14.11
C GLU A 117 6.61 -4.96 13.83
N PRO A 118 7.07 -6.23 13.80
CA PRO A 118 6.23 -7.36 13.42
C PRO A 118 4.92 -7.49 14.20
N TYR A 119 4.95 -7.23 15.51
CA TYR A 119 3.77 -7.36 16.37
C TYR A 119 2.76 -6.22 16.21
N GLN A 120 3.14 -5.12 15.59
CA GLN A 120 2.25 -4.03 15.24
C GLN A 120 1.64 -4.21 13.84
N LEU A 121 2.16 -5.14 13.04
CA LEU A 121 1.69 -5.35 11.68
C LEU A 121 0.45 -6.24 11.64
N ALA A 122 -0.61 -5.74 11.02
CA ALA A 122 -1.80 -6.50 10.65
C ALA A 122 -1.87 -6.66 9.12
N LYS A 123 -1.59 -7.87 8.64
CA LYS A 123 -1.64 -8.23 7.21
C LYS A 123 -3.03 -8.69 6.84
N MET A 124 -3.60 -8.07 5.83
CA MET A 124 -4.94 -8.35 5.33
C MET A 124 -4.89 -8.89 3.91
N SER A 125 -5.77 -9.81 3.58
CA SER A 125 -5.96 -10.28 2.20
C SER A 125 -7.40 -10.67 1.91
N GLY A 126 -7.73 -10.73 0.62
CA GLY A 126 -8.99 -11.28 0.12
C GLY A 126 -8.79 -12.69 -0.45
N ILE A 127 -9.22 -12.93 -1.68
CA ILE A 127 -9.12 -14.23 -2.37
C ILE A 127 -8.45 -14.03 -3.73
N GLY A 128 -7.55 -14.93 -4.10
CA GLY A 128 -6.81 -14.92 -5.36
C GLY A 128 -5.35 -15.35 -5.19
N CYS A 129 -4.57 -15.30 -6.26
CA CYS A 129 -3.13 -15.58 -6.20
C CYS A 129 -2.40 -14.60 -5.30
N SER A 130 -2.66 -13.30 -5.47
CA SER A 130 -2.14 -12.20 -4.65
C SER A 130 -2.46 -12.34 -3.17
N SER A 131 -3.62 -12.90 -2.84
CA SER A 131 -4.06 -13.08 -1.45
C SER A 131 -3.24 -14.11 -0.67
N LYS A 132 -2.35 -14.84 -1.34
CA LYS A 132 -1.35 -15.70 -0.69
C LYS A 132 -0.13 -14.92 -0.21
N ALA A 133 0.18 -13.76 -0.82
CA ALA A 133 1.38 -12.97 -0.53
C ALA A 133 1.56 -12.66 0.97
N PRO A 134 0.51 -12.32 1.78
CA PRO A 134 0.67 -12.11 3.21
C PRO A 134 1.24 -13.29 3.99
N ALA A 135 1.15 -14.52 3.49
CA ALA A 135 1.79 -15.68 4.11
C ALA A 135 3.33 -15.71 3.89
N TYR A 136 3.84 -14.97 2.90
CA TYR A 136 5.23 -15.04 2.47
C TYR A 136 6.12 -13.95 3.05
N PHE A 137 5.57 -13.04 3.84
CA PHE A 137 6.34 -12.01 4.55
C PHE A 137 5.89 -11.89 6.01
N VAL A 138 6.82 -11.49 6.88
CA VAL A 138 6.64 -11.24 8.33
C VAL A 138 5.79 -12.29 9.03
N SER A 139 6.32 -13.50 9.24
CA SER A 139 5.57 -14.61 9.88
C SER A 139 5.04 -14.26 11.26
N GLN A 140 5.77 -13.43 12.03
CA GLN A 140 5.41 -13.03 13.39
C GLN A 140 4.52 -11.78 13.44
N SER A 141 3.48 -11.76 12.64
CA SER A 141 2.53 -10.64 12.57
C SER A 141 1.10 -11.16 12.59
N HIS A 142 0.13 -10.26 12.80
CA HIS A 142 -1.27 -10.61 12.71
C HIS A 142 -1.65 -10.85 11.24
N GLY A 143 -2.37 -11.92 10.95
CA GLY A 143 -2.81 -12.26 9.59
C GLY A 143 -4.30 -12.50 9.51
N PHE A 144 -4.97 -11.83 8.56
CA PHE A 144 -6.39 -11.97 8.32
C PHE A 144 -6.64 -12.22 6.84
N ASN A 145 -7.19 -13.38 6.52
CA ASN A 145 -7.69 -13.68 5.18
C ASN A 145 -9.21 -13.53 5.18
N SER A 146 -9.74 -12.59 4.42
CA SER A 146 -11.17 -12.31 4.35
C SER A 146 -11.83 -13.06 3.19
N VAL A 147 -13.17 -13.08 3.16
CA VAL A 147 -13.90 -13.50 1.96
C VAL A 147 -13.65 -12.54 0.80
N HIS A 148 -13.89 -13.00 -0.40
CA HIS A 148 -13.60 -12.30 -1.66
C HIS A 148 -14.16 -10.87 -1.68
N GLY A 149 -13.28 -9.89 -1.93
CA GLY A 149 -13.62 -8.48 -2.01
C GLY A 149 -13.99 -7.82 -0.69
N ARG A 150 -13.77 -8.46 0.47
CA ARG A 150 -14.18 -7.92 1.79
C ARG A 150 -13.00 -7.48 2.68
N MET A 151 -11.78 -7.59 2.20
CA MET A 151 -10.58 -7.19 2.93
C MET A 151 -10.67 -5.76 3.50
N PRO A 152 -11.14 -4.72 2.78
CA PRO A 152 -11.23 -3.37 3.33
C PRO A 152 -12.18 -3.25 4.53
N SER A 153 -13.24 -4.08 4.59
CA SER A 153 -14.16 -4.08 5.74
C SER A 153 -13.50 -4.67 6.99
N VAL A 154 -12.78 -5.79 6.83
CA VAL A 154 -12.02 -6.41 7.94
C VAL A 154 -10.93 -5.48 8.43
N ALA A 155 -10.19 -4.86 7.50
CA ALA A 155 -9.16 -3.88 7.80
C ALA A 155 -9.72 -2.67 8.59
N THR A 156 -10.92 -2.19 8.22
CA THR A 156 -11.59 -1.11 8.94
C THR A 156 -11.83 -1.49 10.40
N GLY A 157 -12.39 -2.68 10.65
CA GLY A 157 -12.63 -3.15 12.02
C GLY A 157 -11.35 -3.31 12.85
N ALA A 158 -10.30 -3.88 12.25
CA ALA A 158 -9.02 -4.06 12.93
C ALA A 158 -8.39 -2.70 13.30
N LYS A 159 -8.35 -1.74 12.36
CA LYS A 159 -7.78 -0.41 12.62
C LYS A 159 -8.56 0.41 13.63
N MET A 160 -9.90 0.29 13.63
CA MET A 160 -10.75 0.94 14.65
C MET A 160 -10.59 0.30 16.02
N ALA A 161 -10.37 -1.02 16.10
CA ALA A 161 -10.17 -1.72 17.37
C ALA A 161 -8.79 -1.41 17.99
N ASP A 162 -7.79 -1.13 17.16
CA ASP A 162 -6.45 -0.80 17.61
C ASP A 162 -5.81 0.19 16.62
N GLY A 163 -5.79 1.46 17.00
CA GLY A 163 -5.22 2.55 16.22
C GLY A 163 -3.71 2.46 16.00
N ASP A 164 -2.98 1.68 16.82
CA ASP A 164 -1.53 1.53 16.73
C ASP A 164 -1.10 0.49 15.69
N LEU A 165 -2.03 -0.33 15.18
CA LEU A 165 -1.72 -1.31 14.15
C LEU A 165 -1.30 -0.64 12.83
N VAL A 166 -0.21 -1.14 12.26
CA VAL A 166 0.18 -0.91 10.87
C VAL A 166 -0.63 -1.88 10.00
N VAL A 167 -1.67 -1.39 9.37
CA VAL A 167 -2.56 -2.23 8.54
C VAL A 167 -2.07 -2.23 7.10
N VAL A 168 -1.75 -3.41 6.57
CA VAL A 168 -1.32 -3.59 5.18
C VAL A 168 -2.19 -4.66 4.53
N GLY A 169 -2.89 -4.28 3.45
CA GLY A 169 -3.71 -5.19 2.66
C GLY A 169 -3.06 -5.52 1.32
N VAL A 170 -3.04 -6.79 0.94
CA VAL A 170 -2.62 -7.24 -0.39
C VAL A 170 -3.79 -7.93 -1.07
N SER A 171 -4.15 -7.44 -2.24
CA SER A 171 -5.31 -7.90 -3.02
C SER A 171 -4.95 -7.99 -4.50
N GLY A 172 -5.66 -8.82 -5.25
CA GLY A 172 -5.60 -8.81 -6.71
C GLY A 172 -6.59 -7.81 -7.30
N ASP A 173 -6.38 -7.48 -8.53
CA ASP A 173 -7.24 -6.58 -9.31
C ASP A 173 -8.68 -7.09 -9.44
N GLY A 174 -8.86 -8.39 -9.65
CA GLY A 174 -10.19 -9.00 -9.67
C GLY A 174 -10.90 -8.96 -8.31
N ASP A 175 -10.17 -9.22 -7.22
CA ASP A 175 -10.68 -9.09 -5.86
C ASP A 175 -11.04 -7.63 -5.53
N THR A 176 -10.26 -6.68 -6.02
CA THR A 176 -10.42 -5.23 -5.80
C THR A 176 -11.51 -4.63 -6.67
N ALA A 177 -11.32 -4.68 -8.00
CA ALA A 177 -12.10 -3.89 -8.95
C ALA A 177 -13.37 -4.58 -9.44
N SER A 178 -13.44 -5.92 -9.38
CA SER A 178 -14.66 -6.64 -9.77
C SER A 178 -15.55 -6.91 -8.55
N ILE A 179 -15.09 -7.74 -7.60
CA ILE A 179 -15.93 -8.20 -6.49
C ILE A 179 -15.96 -7.19 -5.35
N GLY A 180 -14.81 -6.56 -5.06
CA GLY A 180 -14.61 -5.69 -3.91
C GLY A 180 -14.79 -4.21 -4.18
N LEU A 181 -15.24 -3.78 -5.36
CA LEU A 181 -15.24 -2.37 -5.77
C LEU A 181 -15.95 -1.45 -4.76
N GLY A 182 -17.11 -1.84 -4.27
CA GLY A 182 -17.83 -1.06 -3.26
C GLY A 182 -17.04 -0.93 -1.95
N GLN A 183 -16.35 -1.99 -1.52
CA GLN A 183 -15.52 -1.96 -0.31
C GLN A 183 -14.28 -1.08 -0.49
N TYR A 184 -13.65 -1.15 -1.66
CA TYR A 184 -12.54 -0.31 -2.06
C TYR A 184 -12.94 1.18 -2.03
N CYS A 185 -14.06 1.53 -2.67
CA CYS A 185 -14.57 2.90 -2.69
C CYS A 185 -14.87 3.42 -1.28
N HIS A 186 -15.48 2.61 -0.41
CA HIS A 186 -15.82 3.04 0.94
C HIS A 186 -14.62 3.11 1.88
N MET A 187 -13.59 2.29 1.69
CA MET A 187 -12.31 2.41 2.38
C MET A 187 -11.66 3.77 2.09
N ILE A 188 -11.56 4.13 0.81
CA ILE A 188 -11.01 5.41 0.36
C ILE A 188 -11.85 6.58 0.92
N ARG A 189 -13.18 6.52 0.75
CA ARG A 189 -14.07 7.57 1.25
C ARG A 189 -13.92 7.84 2.75
N ARG A 190 -13.63 6.79 3.54
CA ARG A 190 -13.38 6.90 4.99
C ARG A 190 -11.96 7.37 5.30
N ASN A 191 -11.06 7.34 4.35
CA ASN A 191 -9.62 7.56 4.53
C ASN A 191 -9.06 6.68 5.67
N LEU A 192 -9.30 5.37 5.55
CA LEU A 192 -8.80 4.39 6.52
C LEU A 192 -7.26 4.40 6.51
N ASP A 193 -6.64 4.56 7.68
CA ASP A 193 -5.17 4.53 7.78
C ASP A 193 -4.64 3.12 7.52
N MET A 194 -4.34 2.84 6.25
CA MET A 194 -3.80 1.56 5.78
C MET A 194 -3.05 1.69 4.45
N VAL A 195 -2.12 0.77 4.21
CA VAL A 195 -1.51 0.57 2.90
C VAL A 195 -2.28 -0.53 2.17
N TYR A 196 -2.85 -0.19 1.01
CA TYR A 196 -3.57 -1.10 0.13
C TYR A 196 -2.76 -1.36 -1.12
N ILE A 197 -2.21 -2.57 -1.25
CA ILE A 197 -1.42 -3.00 -2.41
C ILE A 197 -2.32 -3.86 -3.30
N CYS A 198 -2.53 -3.40 -4.53
CA CYS A 198 -3.18 -4.18 -5.58
C CYS A 198 -2.10 -4.79 -6.49
N GLU A 199 -2.01 -6.11 -6.53
CA GLU A 199 -1.17 -6.84 -7.47
C GLU A 199 -1.98 -7.10 -8.75
N ASN A 200 -1.80 -6.21 -9.74
CA ASN A 200 -2.67 -6.10 -10.92
C ASN A 200 -2.09 -6.85 -12.12
N ASN A 201 -2.76 -7.91 -12.54
CA ASN A 201 -2.38 -8.69 -13.73
C ASN A 201 -3.51 -8.80 -14.79
N GLY A 202 -4.64 -8.12 -14.59
CA GLY A 202 -5.78 -8.11 -15.52
C GLY A 202 -6.62 -9.41 -15.52
N VAL A 203 -6.30 -10.39 -14.65
CA VAL A 203 -6.95 -11.72 -14.70
C VAL A 203 -7.19 -12.33 -13.33
N TYR A 204 -8.20 -13.21 -13.23
CA TYR A 204 -8.35 -14.14 -12.13
C TYR A 204 -7.46 -15.38 -12.38
N GLY A 205 -6.21 -15.35 -11.92
CA GLY A 205 -5.26 -16.44 -12.17
C GLY A 205 -5.59 -17.72 -11.40
N LEU A 206 -6.05 -17.63 -10.14
CA LEU A 206 -6.34 -18.77 -9.27
C LEU A 206 -7.44 -19.69 -9.83
N THR A 207 -8.45 -19.12 -10.49
CA THR A 207 -9.59 -19.82 -11.08
C THR A 207 -9.39 -20.21 -12.55
N LYS A 208 -8.13 -20.22 -13.01
CA LYS A 208 -7.68 -20.64 -14.36
C LYS A 208 -7.99 -19.66 -15.49
N GLY A 209 -8.04 -18.38 -15.18
CA GLY A 209 -8.03 -17.30 -16.16
C GLY A 209 -9.41 -16.85 -16.60
N GLN A 210 -9.99 -15.91 -15.87
CA GLN A 210 -11.09 -15.05 -16.30
C GLN A 210 -10.58 -13.62 -16.39
N PHE A 211 -11.17 -12.77 -17.22
CA PHE A 211 -10.87 -11.33 -17.20
C PHE A 211 -11.26 -10.73 -15.86
N SER A 212 -10.39 -9.89 -15.31
CA SER A 212 -10.80 -8.98 -14.25
C SER A 212 -11.34 -7.68 -14.84
N ALA A 213 -11.92 -6.83 -14.00
CA ALA A 213 -12.40 -5.52 -14.44
C ALA A 213 -11.28 -4.54 -14.82
N THR A 214 -10.01 -4.87 -14.60
CA THR A 214 -8.85 -4.05 -15.01
C THR A 214 -8.24 -4.52 -16.34
N ALA A 215 -8.79 -5.58 -16.96
CA ALA A 215 -8.30 -6.08 -18.24
C ALA A 215 -8.56 -5.08 -19.37
N ASP A 216 -7.56 -4.83 -20.19
CA ASP A 216 -7.69 -3.94 -21.35
C ASP A 216 -8.69 -4.47 -22.39
N ILE A 217 -9.33 -3.55 -23.13
CA ILE A 217 -10.12 -3.91 -24.30
C ILE A 217 -9.23 -4.65 -25.30
N GLY A 218 -9.76 -5.75 -25.83
CA GLY A 218 -9.08 -6.57 -26.81
C GLY A 218 -8.13 -7.61 -26.23
N SER A 219 -7.87 -7.59 -24.89
CA SER A 219 -7.14 -8.65 -24.20
C SER A 219 -7.80 -9.99 -24.45
N ARG A 220 -7.01 -11.05 -24.64
CA ARG A 220 -7.50 -12.41 -24.93
C ARG A 220 -7.04 -13.36 -23.84
N LEU A 221 -7.93 -14.23 -23.42
CA LEU A 221 -7.62 -15.36 -22.56
C LEU A 221 -7.55 -16.65 -23.40
N LYS A 222 -6.91 -17.67 -22.90
CA LYS A 222 -6.70 -18.94 -23.61
C LYS A 222 -8.03 -19.52 -24.12
N GLY A 223 -8.19 -19.57 -25.44
CA GLY A 223 -9.39 -20.12 -26.10
C GLY A 223 -10.64 -19.27 -25.98
N GLY A 224 -10.56 -18.02 -25.46
CA GLY A 224 -11.69 -17.14 -25.21
C GLY A 224 -11.89 -16.04 -26.26
N LYS A 225 -13.08 -15.40 -26.20
CA LYS A 225 -13.36 -14.15 -26.93
C LYS A 225 -12.49 -13.03 -26.35
N PRO A 226 -12.16 -11.98 -27.15
CA PRO A 226 -11.49 -10.81 -26.60
C PRO A 226 -12.39 -10.10 -25.57
N ASN A 227 -11.76 -9.40 -24.63
CA ASN A 227 -12.46 -8.51 -23.71
C ASN A 227 -13.07 -7.33 -24.51
N GLU A 228 -14.37 -7.15 -24.39
CA GLU A 228 -15.12 -6.07 -25.06
C GLU A 228 -15.47 -4.92 -24.09
N PHE A 229 -15.17 -5.09 -22.79
CA PHE A 229 -15.52 -4.12 -21.75
C PHE A 229 -14.37 -3.16 -21.46
N GLU A 230 -14.73 -1.90 -21.15
CA GLU A 230 -13.80 -0.90 -20.67
C GLU A 230 -13.18 -1.30 -19.33
N MET A 231 -11.89 -1.05 -19.21
CA MET A 231 -11.17 -1.31 -17.94
C MET A 231 -11.54 -0.28 -16.87
N ILE A 232 -11.61 -0.75 -15.62
CA ILE A 232 -11.63 0.11 -14.45
C ILE A 232 -10.19 0.47 -14.09
N ASP A 233 -9.82 1.74 -14.21
CA ASP A 233 -8.56 2.26 -13.68
C ASP A 233 -8.69 2.51 -12.18
N ILE A 234 -8.11 1.62 -11.37
CA ILE A 234 -8.21 1.70 -9.90
C ILE A 234 -7.48 2.91 -9.32
N CYS A 235 -6.41 3.40 -9.96
CA CYS A 235 -5.74 4.64 -9.55
C CYS A 235 -6.57 5.87 -9.91
N GLY A 236 -7.08 5.95 -11.15
CA GLY A 236 -7.96 7.03 -11.56
C GLY A 236 -9.19 7.13 -10.67
N LEU A 237 -9.82 5.98 -10.38
CA LEU A 237 -10.95 5.92 -9.45
C LEU A 237 -10.55 6.34 -8.03
N ALA A 238 -9.37 5.94 -7.53
CA ALA A 238 -8.90 6.35 -6.21
C ALA A 238 -8.71 7.87 -6.11
N VAL A 239 -8.11 8.49 -7.13
CA VAL A 239 -7.94 9.96 -7.21
C VAL A 239 -9.30 10.64 -7.24
N GLU A 240 -10.24 10.14 -8.06
CA GLU A 240 -11.60 10.70 -8.17
C GLU A 240 -12.37 10.63 -6.85
N LEU A 241 -12.23 9.53 -6.09
CA LEU A 241 -12.82 9.37 -4.77
C LEU A 241 -12.11 10.17 -3.67
N GLY A 242 -10.97 10.81 -3.96
CA GLY A 242 -10.19 11.60 -3.01
C GLY A 242 -9.36 10.74 -2.07
N CYS A 243 -8.78 9.64 -2.55
CA CYS A 243 -7.77 8.89 -1.79
C CYS A 243 -6.61 9.80 -1.40
N SER A 244 -6.09 9.66 -0.18
CA SER A 244 -5.05 10.57 0.30
C SER A 244 -3.63 10.26 -0.20
N PHE A 245 -3.39 9.06 -0.74
CA PHE A 245 -2.13 8.67 -1.39
C PHE A 245 -2.43 7.66 -2.50
N VAL A 246 -2.00 7.95 -3.72
CA VAL A 246 -2.20 7.06 -4.89
C VAL A 246 -0.91 6.97 -5.67
N ALA A 247 -0.43 5.75 -5.88
CA ALA A 247 0.74 5.48 -6.71
C ALA A 247 0.53 4.24 -7.58
N ARG A 248 1.22 4.20 -8.71
CA ARG A 248 1.29 3.01 -9.57
C ARG A 248 2.73 2.67 -9.84
N SER A 249 3.04 1.38 -9.93
CA SER A 249 4.38 0.92 -10.30
C SER A 249 4.30 -0.40 -11.07
N PHE A 250 5.47 -0.91 -11.44
CA PHE A 250 5.65 -2.19 -12.10
C PHE A 250 6.43 -3.14 -11.20
N SER A 251 6.02 -4.40 -11.11
CA SER A 251 6.65 -5.40 -10.24
C SER A 251 8.14 -5.63 -10.48
N GLY A 252 8.63 -5.37 -11.70
CA GLY A 252 10.04 -5.47 -12.05
C GLY A 252 10.87 -4.21 -11.76
N ASP A 253 10.24 -3.09 -11.34
CA ASP A 253 10.97 -1.87 -10.96
C ASP A 253 11.10 -1.74 -9.43
N GLY A 254 11.94 -2.59 -8.85
CA GLY A 254 12.18 -2.56 -7.40
C GLY A 254 12.79 -1.26 -6.89
N LYS A 255 13.44 -0.46 -7.76
CA LYS A 255 13.98 0.85 -7.41
C LYS A 255 12.88 1.87 -7.17
N GLN A 256 11.72 1.71 -7.82
CA GLN A 256 10.53 2.54 -7.61
C GLN A 256 9.56 1.94 -6.58
N VAL A 257 9.29 0.63 -6.64
CA VAL A 257 8.32 -0.04 -5.75
C VAL A 257 8.69 0.11 -4.28
N VAL A 258 9.96 -0.11 -3.92
CA VAL A 258 10.41 -0.07 -2.51
C VAL A 258 10.25 1.32 -1.89
N PRO A 259 10.71 2.42 -2.50
CA PRO A 259 10.44 3.76 -2.01
C PRO A 259 8.95 4.09 -1.89
N LEU A 260 8.12 3.70 -2.87
CA LEU A 260 6.67 3.94 -2.83
C LEU A 260 5.99 3.20 -1.67
N ILE A 261 6.37 1.96 -1.38
CA ILE A 261 5.85 1.22 -0.20
C ILE A 261 6.28 1.93 1.10
N LYS A 262 7.53 2.39 1.19
CA LYS A 262 8.02 3.13 2.37
C LYS A 262 7.29 4.45 2.55
N ALA A 263 7.02 5.18 1.46
CA ALA A 263 6.23 6.41 1.48
C ALA A 263 4.79 6.15 1.92
N ALA A 264 4.17 5.06 1.44
CA ALA A 264 2.83 4.64 1.84
C ALA A 264 2.76 4.25 3.33
N LEU A 265 3.80 3.61 3.88
CA LEU A 265 3.90 3.29 5.31
C LEU A 265 4.05 4.55 6.18
N ALA A 266 4.71 5.59 5.67
CA ALA A 266 4.87 6.87 6.36
C ALA A 266 3.62 7.75 6.27
N HIS A 267 2.76 7.52 5.28
CA HIS A 267 1.54 8.28 5.08
C HIS A 267 0.48 7.94 6.14
N GLN A 268 -0.28 8.95 6.58
CA GLN A 268 -1.42 8.77 7.47
C GLN A 268 -2.72 8.87 6.69
N GLY A 269 -3.43 7.76 6.56
CA GLY A 269 -4.65 7.63 5.77
C GLY A 269 -4.54 6.49 4.76
N THR A 270 -5.47 6.45 3.81
CA THR A 270 -5.48 5.40 2.80
C THR A 270 -4.40 5.64 1.75
N ALA A 271 -3.43 4.73 1.68
CA ALA A 271 -2.43 4.68 0.62
C ALA A 271 -2.76 3.52 -0.33
N VAL A 272 -3.05 3.84 -1.59
CA VAL A 272 -3.31 2.87 -2.66
C VAL A 272 -2.09 2.75 -3.55
N LEU A 273 -1.59 1.52 -3.69
CA LEU A 273 -0.49 1.15 -4.60
C LEU A 273 -1.02 0.13 -5.61
N ASP A 274 -1.13 0.52 -6.87
CA ASP A 274 -1.45 -0.37 -8.00
C ASP A 274 -0.14 -0.86 -8.64
N ILE A 275 0.24 -2.11 -8.39
CA ILE A 275 1.49 -2.65 -8.91
C ILE A 275 1.19 -3.63 -10.04
N ILE A 276 1.50 -3.22 -11.27
CA ILE A 276 1.35 -4.06 -12.46
C ILE A 276 2.23 -5.29 -12.30
N SER A 277 1.62 -6.46 -12.37
CA SER A 277 2.23 -7.74 -12.00
C SER A 277 1.91 -8.81 -13.04
N PRO A 278 2.76 -9.02 -14.06
CA PRO A 278 2.49 -9.97 -15.12
C PRO A 278 2.21 -11.39 -14.62
N CYS A 279 1.20 -12.03 -15.23
CA CYS A 279 0.87 -13.42 -14.98
C CYS A 279 1.56 -14.33 -15.99
N VAL A 280 2.42 -15.24 -15.52
CA VAL A 280 3.18 -16.17 -16.37
C VAL A 280 2.32 -17.32 -16.95
N THR A 281 1.07 -17.48 -16.46
CA THR A 281 0.27 -18.68 -16.78
C THR A 281 -0.86 -18.40 -17.74
N PHE A 282 -1.49 -17.22 -17.65
CA PHE A 282 -2.77 -16.94 -18.29
C PHE A 282 -2.74 -15.93 -19.42
N ASN A 283 -1.60 -15.34 -19.72
CA ASN A 283 -1.38 -14.53 -20.91
C ASN A 283 -0.65 -15.29 -22.04
N ASP A 284 -0.41 -16.59 -21.90
CA ASP A 284 0.22 -17.48 -22.89
C ASP A 284 -0.85 -18.19 -23.75
N HIS A 285 -1.17 -17.67 -24.95
CA HIS A 285 -2.29 -18.14 -25.78
C HIS A 285 -1.89 -18.76 -27.11
N GLU A 286 -2.47 -19.96 -27.39
CA GLU A 286 -2.66 -20.41 -28.77
C GLU A 286 -3.58 -19.42 -29.52
N GLY A 287 -3.04 -18.72 -30.51
CA GLY A 287 -3.77 -17.72 -31.29
C GLY A 287 -3.23 -16.30 -31.13
N SER A 288 -2.37 -16.03 -30.17
CA SER A 288 -1.45 -14.89 -30.22
C SER A 288 -0.34 -15.23 -31.22
N THR A 289 -0.05 -14.34 -32.17
CA THR A 289 1.13 -14.44 -33.07
C THR A 289 2.46 -14.52 -32.31
N LYS A 290 2.42 -14.50 -30.98
CA LYS A 290 3.50 -14.41 -30.00
C LYS A 290 3.47 -15.54 -28.97
N SER A 291 2.63 -16.59 -29.16
CA SER A 291 2.67 -17.75 -28.27
C SER A 291 3.89 -18.60 -28.55
N TYR A 292 4.47 -19.24 -27.51
CA TYR A 292 5.58 -20.17 -27.63
C TYR A 292 5.34 -21.26 -28.70
N LYS A 293 4.10 -21.72 -28.85
CA LYS A 293 3.71 -22.71 -29.86
C LYS A 293 3.72 -22.15 -31.26
N TYR A 294 3.26 -20.91 -31.48
CA TYR A 294 3.31 -20.23 -32.78
C TYR A 294 4.74 -20.03 -33.26
N VAL A 295 5.63 -19.54 -32.40
CA VAL A 295 7.06 -19.33 -32.73
C VAL A 295 7.75 -20.64 -33.04
N LYS A 296 7.45 -21.72 -32.27
CA LYS A 296 8.03 -23.05 -32.51
C LYS A 296 7.53 -23.70 -33.79
N GLU A 297 6.29 -23.48 -34.18
CA GLU A 297 5.71 -24.01 -35.43
C GLU A 297 6.12 -23.23 -36.67
N HIS A 298 6.52 -21.95 -36.54
CA HIS A 298 6.89 -21.11 -37.68
C HIS A 298 8.40 -20.90 -37.85
N ASP A 299 9.22 -21.58 -37.02
CA ASP A 299 10.68 -21.66 -37.11
C ASP A 299 11.42 -20.34 -37.46
N ILE A 300 10.87 -19.23 -36.91
CA ILE A 300 11.54 -17.94 -37.00
C ILE A 300 12.69 -18.00 -35.99
N ALA A 301 13.90 -17.79 -36.49
CA ALA A 301 15.13 -17.88 -35.72
C ALA A 301 14.98 -17.10 -34.37
N LEU A 302 14.92 -17.84 -33.27
CA LEU A 302 14.83 -17.34 -31.88
C LEU A 302 16.00 -16.42 -31.46
N GLN A 303 16.93 -16.15 -32.36
CA GLN A 303 18.14 -15.36 -32.09
C GLN A 303 17.93 -13.85 -32.09
N ASP A 304 16.77 -13.35 -32.55
CA ASP A 304 16.46 -11.92 -32.61
C ASP A 304 15.23 -11.52 -31.78
N LEU A 305 14.67 -12.41 -30.96
CA LEU A 305 13.56 -12.11 -30.07
C LEU A 305 14.07 -12.12 -28.63
N ASP A 306 14.00 -11.00 -27.96
CA ASP A 306 14.25 -10.85 -26.52
C ASP A 306 13.17 -11.58 -25.70
N PHE A 307 13.10 -12.92 -25.87
CA PHE A 307 12.15 -13.75 -25.15
C PHE A 307 12.62 -13.93 -23.70
N ILE A 308 11.79 -13.51 -22.77
CA ILE A 308 12.03 -13.70 -21.33
C ILE A 308 11.56 -15.10 -20.93
N PRO A 309 12.47 -15.99 -20.46
CA PRO A 309 12.10 -17.32 -20.03
C PRO A 309 10.99 -17.30 -18.97
N TYR A 310 10.04 -18.20 -19.10
CA TYR A 310 8.85 -18.33 -18.27
C TYR A 310 9.10 -18.40 -16.75
N PHE A 311 10.29 -18.78 -16.33
CA PHE A 311 10.72 -18.91 -14.93
C PHE A 311 11.55 -17.72 -14.43
N GLU A 312 11.87 -16.76 -15.30
CA GLU A 312 12.61 -15.56 -14.91
C GLU A 312 11.67 -14.43 -14.51
N SER A 313 12.10 -13.60 -13.55
CA SER A 313 11.39 -12.39 -13.19
C SER A 313 11.65 -11.29 -14.21
N ILE A 314 10.62 -10.60 -14.63
CA ILE A 314 10.75 -9.44 -15.51
C ILE A 314 11.26 -8.26 -14.69
N GLU A 315 12.38 -7.68 -15.12
CA GLU A 315 12.97 -6.48 -14.51
C GLU A 315 12.85 -5.28 -15.44
N ALA A 316 12.63 -4.09 -14.89
CA ALA A 316 12.60 -2.83 -15.62
C ALA A 316 13.36 -1.77 -14.82
N ASP A 317 14.40 -1.21 -15.45
CA ASP A 317 15.21 -0.12 -14.89
C ASP A 317 15.34 0.98 -15.95
N TYR A 318 14.66 2.10 -15.73
CA TYR A 318 14.65 3.21 -16.69
C TYR A 318 14.50 4.54 -15.95
N PRO A 319 15.05 5.65 -16.52
CA PRO A 319 15.03 6.95 -15.87
C PRO A 319 13.63 7.52 -15.69
N GLU A 320 13.48 8.39 -14.68
CA GLU A 320 12.28 9.20 -14.50
C GLU A 320 12.04 10.14 -15.71
N GLY A 321 10.78 10.45 -15.96
CA GLY A 321 10.36 11.26 -17.13
C GLY A 321 10.47 10.54 -18.47
N THR A 322 10.85 9.24 -18.48
CA THR A 322 11.04 8.47 -19.72
C THR A 322 10.02 7.36 -19.86
N THR A 323 9.97 6.81 -21.08
CA THR A 323 9.11 5.69 -21.44
C THR A 323 10.00 4.51 -21.84
N THR A 324 9.62 3.30 -21.43
CA THR A 324 10.26 2.05 -21.83
C THR A 324 9.24 1.01 -22.27
N GLU A 325 9.62 0.16 -23.19
CA GLU A 325 8.82 -1.01 -23.58
C GLU A 325 9.35 -2.23 -22.80
N VAL A 326 8.45 -2.97 -22.17
CA VAL A 326 8.77 -4.20 -21.44
C VAL A 326 8.04 -5.35 -22.08
N GLU A 327 8.78 -6.38 -22.46
CA GLU A 327 8.23 -7.62 -22.96
C GLU A 327 7.83 -8.54 -21.81
N LEU A 328 6.64 -9.12 -21.88
CA LEU A 328 6.10 -10.06 -20.90
C LEU A 328 6.40 -11.50 -21.32
N HIS A 329 6.20 -12.46 -20.41
CA HIS A 329 6.52 -13.88 -20.63
C HIS A 329 5.74 -14.52 -21.81
N ASP A 330 4.64 -13.93 -22.22
CA ASP A 330 3.84 -14.36 -23.38
C ASP A 330 4.25 -13.65 -24.69
N GLY A 331 5.32 -12.86 -24.64
CA GLY A 331 5.79 -12.03 -25.74
C GLY A 331 4.93 -10.80 -26.03
N SER A 332 3.90 -10.55 -25.22
CA SER A 332 3.18 -9.28 -25.29
C SER A 332 4.05 -8.15 -24.70
N LYS A 333 3.76 -6.92 -25.10
CA LYS A 333 4.54 -5.76 -24.68
C LYS A 333 3.66 -4.76 -23.95
N ILE A 334 4.20 -4.21 -22.88
CA ILE A 334 3.61 -3.06 -22.19
C ILE A 334 4.55 -1.87 -22.31
N VAL A 335 3.97 -0.68 -22.46
CA VAL A 335 4.72 0.56 -22.51
C VAL A 335 4.59 1.23 -21.14
N LEU A 336 5.67 1.28 -20.38
CA LEU A 336 5.74 1.92 -19.08
C LEU A 336 6.26 3.35 -19.24
N ARG A 337 5.56 4.33 -18.65
CA ARG A 337 6.01 5.72 -18.53
C ARG A 337 6.24 6.05 -17.06
N LYS A 338 7.46 6.36 -16.69
CA LYS A 338 7.81 6.79 -15.34
C LYS A 338 7.63 8.30 -15.22
N LEU A 339 6.86 8.73 -14.24
CA LEU A 339 6.70 10.15 -13.92
C LEU A 339 8.05 10.73 -13.50
N GLY A 340 8.35 11.91 -14.03
CA GLY A 340 9.52 12.71 -13.66
C GLY A 340 9.12 13.98 -12.93
N GLU A 341 10.13 14.70 -12.44
CA GLU A 341 9.95 16.00 -11.83
C GLU A 341 9.32 17.00 -12.83
N GLY A 342 8.21 17.62 -12.43
CA GLY A 342 7.51 18.60 -13.27
C GLY A 342 6.51 18.05 -14.28
N ASP A 343 6.33 16.75 -14.40
CA ASP A 343 5.30 16.15 -15.27
C ASP A 343 3.87 16.53 -14.82
N HIS A 344 3.66 16.65 -13.51
CA HIS A 344 2.40 17.09 -12.91
C HIS A 344 2.60 17.57 -11.46
N ASP A 345 1.62 18.25 -10.90
CA ASP A 345 1.54 18.52 -9.46
C ASP A 345 0.83 17.34 -8.74
N PRO A 346 1.54 16.50 -7.96
CA PRO A 346 0.93 15.38 -7.27
C PRO A 346 -0.05 15.79 -6.17
N ARG A 347 -0.13 17.06 -5.79
CA ARG A 347 -1.14 17.58 -4.84
C ARG A 347 -2.42 18.03 -5.55
N SER A 348 -2.39 18.15 -6.88
CA SER A 348 -3.54 18.52 -7.69
C SER A 348 -4.28 17.28 -8.21
N ARG A 349 -5.51 17.07 -7.73
CA ARG A 349 -6.37 15.97 -8.24
C ARG A 349 -6.63 16.08 -9.74
N ILE A 350 -6.86 17.30 -10.21
CA ILE A 350 -7.15 17.57 -11.63
C ILE A 350 -5.92 17.21 -12.47
N ASP A 351 -4.74 17.58 -12.00
CA ASP A 351 -3.50 17.33 -12.73
C ASP A 351 -3.13 15.84 -12.73
N ALA A 352 -3.34 15.14 -11.60
CA ALA A 352 -3.20 13.70 -11.51
C ALA A 352 -4.13 12.96 -12.50
N LEU A 353 -5.41 13.34 -12.56
CA LEU A 353 -6.36 12.76 -13.51
C LEU A 353 -5.97 13.07 -14.96
N ARG A 354 -5.51 14.28 -15.25
CA ARG A 354 -5.04 14.68 -16.59
C ARG A 354 -3.94 13.75 -17.07
N VAL A 355 -2.87 13.56 -16.29
CA VAL A 355 -1.74 12.71 -16.71
C VAL A 355 -2.12 11.23 -16.84
N ILE A 356 -3.05 10.73 -16.00
CA ILE A 356 -3.59 9.37 -16.10
C ILE A 356 -4.35 9.20 -17.43
N HIS A 357 -5.21 10.16 -17.78
CA HIS A 357 -5.98 10.10 -19.04
C HIS A 357 -5.09 10.26 -20.27
N GLU A 358 -4.09 11.14 -20.23
CA GLU A 358 -3.13 11.32 -21.32
C GLU A 358 -2.32 10.03 -21.59
N ALA A 359 -1.82 9.38 -20.53
CA ALA A 359 -1.09 8.11 -20.64
C ALA A 359 -2.01 7.02 -21.22
N ARG A 360 -3.25 6.91 -20.72
CA ARG A 360 -4.22 5.95 -21.23
C ARG A 360 -4.53 6.15 -22.72
N ALA A 361 -4.69 7.39 -23.16
CA ALA A 361 -4.92 7.72 -24.58
C ALA A 361 -3.75 7.28 -25.48
N LYS A 362 -2.53 7.26 -24.94
CA LYS A 362 -1.31 6.79 -25.61
C LYS A 362 -1.07 5.29 -25.42
N ARG A 363 -1.91 4.60 -24.67
CA ARG A 363 -1.72 3.18 -24.26
C ARG A 363 -0.43 2.97 -23.44
N GLU A 364 -0.05 3.94 -22.64
CA GLU A 364 1.07 3.90 -21.71
C GLU A 364 0.58 3.57 -20.29
N VAL A 365 1.32 2.73 -19.57
CA VAL A 365 1.09 2.50 -18.14
C VAL A 365 1.92 3.53 -17.37
N LEU A 366 1.25 4.51 -16.80
CA LEU A 366 1.89 5.56 -16.02
C LEU A 366 2.32 5.03 -14.66
N THR A 367 3.60 5.23 -14.27
CA THR A 367 4.16 4.77 -12.99
C THR A 367 4.77 5.93 -12.21
N GLY A 368 4.73 5.84 -10.89
CA GLY A 368 5.20 6.86 -9.94
C GLY A 368 4.13 7.24 -8.92
N LEU A 369 4.41 8.30 -8.17
CA LEU A 369 3.43 8.93 -7.29
C LEU A 369 2.45 9.75 -8.12
N LEU A 370 1.17 9.35 -8.13
CA LEU A 370 0.13 10.00 -8.92
C LEU A 370 -0.54 11.14 -8.14
N TYR A 371 -0.86 10.89 -6.87
CA TYR A 371 -1.55 11.88 -6.04
C TYR A 371 -1.22 11.71 -4.56
N ILE A 372 -1.12 12.83 -3.83
CA ILE A 372 -0.95 12.85 -2.38
C ILE A 372 -1.65 14.05 -1.74
N ASN A 373 -2.37 13.80 -0.64
CA ASN A 373 -2.93 14.82 0.24
C ASN A 373 -2.59 14.49 1.71
N PRO A 374 -1.46 14.98 2.22
CA PRO A 374 -1.01 14.68 3.57
C PRO A 374 -1.82 15.38 4.67
N GLU A 375 -2.68 16.33 4.30
CA GLU A 375 -3.50 17.11 5.26
C GLU A 375 -4.85 16.45 5.57
N MET A 376 -5.20 15.40 4.81
CA MET A 376 -6.47 14.71 4.99
C MET A 376 -6.44 13.85 6.27
N ARG A 377 -7.32 14.15 7.23
CA ARG A 377 -7.46 13.37 8.46
C ARG A 377 -8.00 11.96 8.17
N ASP A 378 -7.36 10.96 8.77
CA ASP A 378 -7.79 9.57 8.70
C ASP A 378 -9.10 9.32 9.48
N LEU A 379 -9.67 8.11 9.30
CA LEU A 379 -10.92 7.70 9.93
C LEU A 379 -10.86 7.83 11.47
N ASN A 380 -9.82 7.32 12.12
CA ASN A 380 -9.74 7.30 13.57
C ASN A 380 -9.70 8.73 14.15
N THR A 381 -8.97 9.63 13.48
CA THR A 381 -8.91 11.05 13.85
C THR A 381 -10.26 11.75 13.63
N ARG A 382 -10.98 11.44 12.53
CA ARG A 382 -12.31 12.03 12.24
C ARG A 382 -13.37 11.60 13.24
N GLU A 383 -13.36 10.32 13.60
CA GLU A 383 -14.32 9.74 14.54
C GLU A 383 -13.91 9.96 16.01
N SER A 384 -12.79 10.64 16.23
CA SER A 384 -12.25 10.88 17.58
C SER A 384 -12.11 9.60 18.41
N LEU A 385 -11.66 8.52 17.74
CA LEU A 385 -11.50 7.24 18.43
C LEU A 385 -10.40 7.37 19.49
N PRO A 386 -10.59 6.73 20.66
CA PRO A 386 -9.60 6.77 21.71
C PRO A 386 -8.29 6.08 21.26
N ALA A 387 -7.14 6.58 21.76
CA ALA A 387 -5.85 5.98 21.50
C ALA A 387 -5.67 4.61 22.18
N LYS A 388 -6.41 4.36 23.28
CA LYS A 388 -6.37 3.08 24.00
C LYS A 388 -6.96 1.97 23.10
N PRO A 389 -6.23 0.89 22.82
CA PRO A 389 -6.76 -0.23 22.05
C PRO A 389 -7.98 -0.87 22.72
N LEU A 390 -8.95 -1.31 21.93
CA LEU A 390 -10.19 -1.90 22.44
C LEU A 390 -9.95 -3.09 23.40
N ARG A 391 -8.90 -3.89 23.14
CA ARG A 391 -8.50 -5.03 23.99
C ARG A 391 -8.08 -4.65 25.42
N ASP A 392 -7.69 -3.40 25.62
CA ASP A 392 -7.17 -2.93 26.91
C ASP A 392 -8.26 -2.28 27.78
N TYR A 393 -9.49 -2.17 27.25
CA TYR A 393 -10.64 -1.70 28.02
C TYR A 393 -11.21 -2.79 28.91
N THR A 394 -11.56 -2.41 30.14
CA THR A 394 -12.34 -3.25 31.03
C THR A 394 -13.82 -3.22 30.66
N GLU A 395 -14.58 -4.18 31.17
CA GLU A 395 -16.03 -4.24 30.93
C GLU A 395 -16.75 -2.98 31.46
N ASP A 396 -16.31 -2.46 32.60
CA ASP A 396 -16.87 -1.26 33.22
C ASP A 396 -16.58 0.02 32.42
N GLU A 397 -15.44 0.08 31.70
CA GLU A 397 -15.12 1.20 30.82
C GLU A 397 -15.92 1.17 29.50
N LEU A 398 -16.37 -0.01 29.07
CA LEU A 398 -17.14 -0.20 27.82
C LEU A 398 -18.64 -0.07 28.02
N ARG A 399 -19.11 -0.10 29.25
CA ARG A 399 -20.54 -0.01 29.60
C ARG A 399 -20.86 1.34 30.23
N PRO A 400 -22.00 1.93 29.91
CA PRO A 400 -22.51 3.07 30.70
C PRO A 400 -22.77 2.63 32.15
N SER A 401 -22.53 3.53 33.10
CA SER A 401 -22.92 3.27 34.50
C SER A 401 -24.42 2.99 34.57
N ARG A 402 -24.82 2.24 35.59
CA ARG A 402 -26.25 1.95 35.83
C ARG A 402 -27.06 3.23 35.96
N ASP A 403 -26.55 4.22 36.68
CA ASP A 403 -27.20 5.51 36.86
C ASP A 403 -27.37 6.27 35.54
N ALA A 404 -26.34 6.26 34.66
CA ALA A 404 -26.43 6.89 33.34
C ALA A 404 -27.45 6.17 32.44
N PHE A 405 -27.51 4.83 32.52
CA PHE A 405 -28.51 4.06 31.79
C PHE A 405 -29.93 4.33 32.30
N GLU A 406 -30.15 4.36 33.63
CA GLU A 406 -31.44 4.65 34.23
C GLU A 406 -31.88 6.08 33.88
N ALA A 407 -30.98 7.06 33.93
CA ALA A 407 -31.27 8.45 33.53
C ALA A 407 -31.72 8.53 32.06
N LEU A 408 -31.02 7.85 31.17
CA LEU A 408 -31.39 7.78 29.75
C LEU A 408 -32.77 7.12 29.56
N MET A 409 -33.04 6.03 30.26
CA MET A 409 -34.33 5.34 30.17
C MET A 409 -35.50 6.22 30.68
N MET A 410 -35.26 7.11 31.68
CA MET A 410 -36.26 8.06 32.14
C MET A 410 -36.61 9.15 31.12
N GLU A 411 -35.71 9.49 30.21
CA GLU A 411 -35.99 10.43 29.11
C GLU A 411 -36.98 9.87 28.08
N TYR A 412 -37.13 8.55 28.01
CA TYR A 412 -38.01 7.85 27.06
C TYR A 412 -39.26 7.23 27.74
N ALA A 413 -39.42 7.39 29.04
CA ALA A 413 -40.57 6.91 29.78
C ALA A 413 -41.64 8.01 29.94
#